data_3631470c3f36fefb76423c4f3811dac8
#
_entry.id   3631470c3f36fefb76423c4f3811dac8
#
_cell.length_a   1.000
_cell.length_b   1.000
_cell.length_c   1.000
_cell.angle_alpha   90.00
_cell.angle_beta   90.00
_cell.angle_gamma   90.00
#
_symmetry.space_group_name_H-M   'P 1'
#
loop_
_entity.id
_entity.type
_entity.pdbx_description
1 polymer ?
#
loop_
_entity_poly.entity_id
_entity_poly.type
_entity_poly.pdbx_seq_one_letter_code
_entity_poly.pdbx_strand_id
1 'polypeptide(L)'
;CIRDRCVPPESLELIHSKDPSRKTDGALIATAYYLKVLQLMHRFASLQGLKADAEEWEDLEHRMKDAFNARFLHIKEGTSPVPGHTLYPDSIFYGNNTVTANILPLAFGLVPKNYIHEVAKNAVTSIITTNKGHISTGVIGVQWLLRELSRRGHADVAYLLATNKTYPSWGYMVEKGATTIWELWNGDTANPEMNSGNHVMLLGDLLPWCFNNLAGIRADRWKSGYKHI
;
A
#
# COMPACT_ATOMS: atom_id res chain seq x y z
N CYS A 1 6.08 -11.23 -8.75
CA CYS A 1 4.75 -11.39 -8.11
C CYS A 1 3.75 -10.37 -8.64
N ILE A 2 3.24 -10.55 -9.86
CA ILE A 2 2.23 -9.66 -10.47
C ILE A 2 0.84 -9.84 -9.80
N ARG A 3 0.67 -10.89 -9.01
CA ARG A 3 -0.51 -11.10 -8.17
C ARG A 3 -0.06 -11.00 -6.73
N ASP A 4 -0.79 -10.32 -5.89
CA ASP A 4 -0.54 -10.14 -4.45
C ASP A 4 -0.54 -11.50 -3.70
N ARG A 5 0.40 -12.39 -4.10
CA ARG A 5 0.45 -13.78 -3.63
C ARG A 5 1.09 -13.93 -2.27
N CYS A 6 1.91 -12.94 -1.87
CA CYS A 6 2.65 -12.99 -0.61
C CYS A 6 1.89 -12.32 0.55
N VAL A 7 0.56 -12.20 0.44
CA VAL A 7 -0.28 -11.82 1.60
C VAL A 7 -0.23 -12.92 2.64
N PRO A 8 -0.33 -12.57 3.93
CA PRO A 8 -0.34 -13.57 5.00
C PRO A 8 -1.44 -14.61 4.76
N PRO A 9 -1.14 -15.91 4.76
CA PRO A 9 -2.15 -16.96 4.61
C PRO A 9 -3.05 -17.07 5.85
N GLU A 10 -4.20 -17.71 5.69
CA GLU A 10 -5.21 -17.94 6.74
C GLU A 10 -4.73 -18.93 7.81
N SER A 11 -3.81 -19.81 7.45
CA SER A 11 -3.19 -20.79 8.32
C SER A 11 -1.67 -20.74 8.16
N LEU A 12 -0.96 -20.95 9.26
CA LEU A 12 0.51 -20.95 9.29
C LEU A 12 1.14 -22.08 8.45
N GLU A 13 0.37 -23.09 8.09
CA GLU A 13 0.83 -24.22 7.27
C GLU A 13 0.80 -23.92 5.76
N LEU A 14 0.08 -22.88 5.35
CA LEU A 14 -0.07 -22.53 3.95
C LEU A 14 1.10 -21.65 3.48
N ILE A 15 1.59 -21.93 2.27
CA ILE A 15 2.59 -21.08 1.60
C ILE A 15 1.92 -19.78 1.11
N HIS A 16 0.72 -19.90 0.55
CA HIS A 16 -0.05 -18.76 0.03
C HIS A 16 -1.49 -18.85 0.49
N SER A 17 -2.10 -17.68 0.72
CA SER A 17 -3.53 -17.61 0.97
C SER A 17 -4.32 -18.30 -0.15
N LYS A 18 -5.31 -19.10 0.22
CA LYS A 18 -6.28 -19.70 -0.71
C LYS A 18 -7.51 -18.81 -0.90
N ASP A 19 -7.71 -17.84 -0.01
CA ASP A 19 -8.84 -16.92 -0.06
C ASP A 19 -8.62 -15.81 -1.11
N PRO A 20 -9.42 -15.75 -2.19
CA PRO A 20 -9.30 -14.70 -3.20
C PRO A 20 -9.58 -13.28 -2.65
N SER A 21 -10.40 -13.17 -1.60
CA SER A 21 -10.76 -11.88 -1.00
C SER A 21 -9.57 -11.17 -0.35
N ARG A 22 -8.54 -11.90 0.02
CA ARG A 22 -7.29 -11.38 0.60
C ARG A 22 -6.29 -10.90 -0.46
N LYS A 23 -6.51 -11.24 -1.73
CA LYS A 23 -5.59 -10.94 -2.83
C LYS A 23 -6.10 -9.75 -3.62
N THR A 24 -5.26 -8.75 -3.79
CA THR A 24 -5.56 -7.59 -4.64
C THR A 24 -5.59 -7.99 -6.11
N ASP A 25 -6.52 -7.42 -6.87
CA ASP A 25 -6.61 -7.62 -8.32
C ASP A 25 -5.30 -7.22 -9.01
N GLY A 26 -4.75 -8.15 -9.79
CA GLY A 26 -3.52 -7.93 -10.55
C GLY A 26 -3.63 -6.82 -11.59
N ALA A 27 -4.82 -6.60 -12.16
CA ALA A 27 -5.04 -5.51 -13.11
C ALA A 27 -4.98 -4.14 -12.40
N LEU A 28 -5.54 -4.03 -11.18
CA LEU A 28 -5.41 -2.83 -10.37
C LEU A 28 -3.93 -2.53 -10.06
N ILE A 29 -3.19 -3.53 -9.57
CA ILE A 29 -1.76 -3.38 -9.25
C ILE A 29 -0.97 -2.95 -10.48
N ALA A 30 -1.11 -3.68 -11.60
CA ALA A 30 -0.37 -3.41 -12.83
C ALA A 30 -0.66 -2.01 -13.37
N THR A 31 -1.93 -1.59 -13.39
CA THR A 31 -2.31 -0.25 -13.89
C THR A 31 -1.83 0.86 -12.95
N ALA A 32 -1.90 0.67 -11.63
CA ALA A 32 -1.37 1.63 -10.67
C ALA A 32 0.15 1.84 -10.84
N TYR A 33 0.92 0.76 -11.02
CA TYR A 33 2.36 0.87 -11.29
C TYR A 33 2.66 1.46 -12.66
N TYR A 34 1.86 1.15 -13.69
CA TYR A 34 2.00 1.78 -15.00
C TYR A 34 1.80 3.30 -14.91
N LEU A 35 0.77 3.76 -14.21
CA LEU A 35 0.56 5.18 -13.91
C LEU A 35 1.75 5.79 -13.17
N LYS A 36 2.33 5.06 -12.21
CA LYS A 36 3.53 5.52 -11.51
C LYS A 36 4.74 5.66 -12.45
N VAL A 37 4.88 4.77 -13.43
CA VAL A 37 5.92 4.86 -14.47
C VAL A 37 5.68 6.08 -15.34
N LEU A 38 4.45 6.36 -15.77
CA LEU A 38 4.12 7.56 -16.56
C LEU A 38 4.49 8.85 -15.82
N GLN A 39 4.22 8.96 -14.52
CA GLN A 39 4.64 10.09 -13.69
C GLN A 39 6.17 10.27 -13.68
N LEU A 40 6.91 9.17 -13.64
CA LEU A 40 8.37 9.21 -13.70
C LEU A 40 8.88 9.60 -15.09
N MET A 41 8.26 9.09 -16.16
CA MET A 41 8.61 9.43 -17.54
C MET A 41 8.36 10.92 -17.82
N HIS A 42 7.20 11.45 -17.45
CA HIS A 42 6.92 12.89 -17.50
C HIS A 42 8.00 13.71 -16.77
N ARG A 43 8.34 13.31 -15.53
CA ARG A 43 9.36 14.01 -14.74
C ARG A 43 10.74 13.97 -15.41
N PHE A 44 11.15 12.81 -15.92
CA PHE A 44 12.46 12.67 -16.56
C PHE A 44 12.53 13.43 -17.88
N ALA A 45 11.49 13.39 -18.70
CA ALA A 45 11.41 14.18 -19.93
C ALA A 45 11.51 15.69 -19.62
N SER A 46 10.77 16.15 -18.59
CA SER A 46 10.82 17.55 -18.13
C SER A 46 12.24 17.95 -17.66
N LEU A 47 12.94 17.10 -16.91
CA LEU A 47 14.31 17.35 -16.45
C LEU A 47 15.34 17.40 -17.59
N GLN A 48 15.08 16.65 -18.67
CA GLN A 48 15.92 16.63 -19.88
C GLN A 48 15.53 17.73 -20.89
N GLY A 49 14.48 18.50 -20.63
CA GLY A 49 14.01 19.53 -21.54
C GLY A 49 13.24 19.01 -22.77
N LEU A 50 12.83 17.74 -22.77
CA LEU A 50 12.09 17.07 -23.83
C LEU A 50 10.60 17.40 -23.68
N LYS A 51 10.21 18.60 -24.13
CA LYS A 51 8.84 19.14 -23.89
C LYS A 51 7.73 18.31 -24.52
N ALA A 52 7.91 17.88 -25.77
CA ALA A 52 6.89 17.11 -26.49
C ALA A 52 6.64 15.76 -25.77
N ASP A 53 7.72 15.07 -25.35
CA ASP A 53 7.61 13.80 -24.63
C ASP A 53 6.96 14.01 -23.25
N ALA A 54 7.28 15.11 -22.55
CA ALA A 54 6.69 15.44 -21.27
C ALA A 54 5.17 15.67 -21.38
N GLU A 55 4.73 16.41 -22.39
CA GLU A 55 3.31 16.66 -22.67
C GLU A 55 2.58 15.35 -23.05
N GLU A 56 3.19 14.49 -23.86
CA GLU A 56 2.62 13.18 -24.22
C GLU A 56 2.41 12.29 -22.97
N TRP A 57 3.43 12.21 -22.10
CA TRP A 57 3.34 11.38 -20.89
C TRP A 57 2.34 11.93 -19.87
N GLU A 58 2.22 13.24 -19.74
CA GLU A 58 1.24 13.89 -18.87
C GLU A 58 -0.20 13.64 -19.37
N ASP A 59 -0.46 13.81 -20.67
CA ASP A 59 -1.76 13.55 -21.28
C ASP A 59 -2.17 12.07 -21.11
N LEU A 60 -1.24 11.15 -21.36
CA LEU A 60 -1.49 9.73 -21.17
C LEU A 60 -1.75 9.38 -19.68
N GLU A 61 -1.01 9.99 -18.75
CA GLU A 61 -1.25 9.82 -17.31
C GLU A 61 -2.67 10.24 -16.93
N HIS A 62 -3.11 11.41 -17.39
CA HIS A 62 -4.45 11.92 -17.09
C HIS A 62 -5.54 10.97 -17.61
N ARG A 63 -5.50 10.58 -18.86
CA ARG A 63 -6.48 9.65 -19.46
C ARG A 63 -6.49 8.29 -18.75
N MET A 64 -5.32 7.76 -18.44
CA MET A 64 -5.19 6.48 -17.75
C MET A 64 -5.66 6.56 -16.30
N LYS A 65 -5.44 7.68 -15.60
CA LYS A 65 -5.93 7.91 -14.25
C LYS A 65 -7.44 7.97 -14.18
N ASP A 66 -8.08 8.63 -15.16
CA ASP A 66 -9.55 8.68 -15.25
C ASP A 66 -10.12 7.27 -15.50
N ALA A 67 -9.53 6.52 -16.43
CA ALA A 67 -9.92 5.14 -16.70
C ALA A 67 -9.70 4.22 -15.49
N PHE A 68 -8.61 4.41 -14.74
CA PHE A 68 -8.31 3.68 -13.51
C PHE A 68 -9.38 3.91 -12.44
N ASN A 69 -9.74 5.17 -12.21
CA ASN A 69 -10.77 5.52 -11.23
C ASN A 69 -12.16 5.03 -11.69
N ALA A 70 -12.51 5.17 -12.96
CA ALA A 70 -13.77 4.66 -13.49
C ALA A 70 -13.92 3.15 -13.32
N ARG A 71 -12.82 2.41 -13.39
CA ARG A 71 -12.82 0.94 -13.26
C ARG A 71 -12.73 0.42 -11.83
N PHE A 72 -11.91 1.03 -10.99
CA PHE A 72 -11.51 0.45 -9.71
C PHE A 72 -12.00 1.20 -8.48
N LEU A 73 -12.40 2.46 -8.59
CA LEU A 73 -12.95 3.22 -7.46
C LEU A 73 -14.42 2.86 -7.27
N HIS A 74 -14.76 2.42 -6.08
CA HIS A 74 -16.12 2.11 -5.67
C HIS A 74 -16.57 3.12 -4.63
N ILE A 75 -17.76 3.68 -4.87
CA ILE A 75 -18.47 4.56 -3.94
C ILE A 75 -19.76 3.84 -3.58
N LYS A 76 -19.85 3.32 -2.36
CA LYS A 76 -21.08 2.74 -1.83
C LYS A 76 -21.84 3.80 -1.10
N GLU A 77 -23.01 4.15 -1.61
CA GLU A 77 -23.95 5.03 -0.95
C GLU A 77 -24.60 4.30 0.23
N GLY A 78 -24.50 4.89 1.41
CA GLY A 78 -25.16 4.40 2.59
C GLY A 78 -26.64 4.75 2.62
N THR A 79 -27.45 3.89 3.21
CA THR A 79 -28.80 4.25 3.60
C THR A 79 -28.74 5.05 4.90
N SER A 80 -29.00 6.36 4.81
CA SER A 80 -29.15 7.15 6.04
C SER A 80 -30.33 6.61 6.84
N PRO A 81 -30.16 6.25 8.13
CA PRO A 81 -31.26 5.88 8.98
C PRO A 81 -32.22 7.05 9.32
N VAL A 82 -31.84 8.27 8.92
CA VAL A 82 -32.60 9.49 9.19
C VAL A 82 -33.24 10.01 7.89
N PRO A 83 -34.59 10.02 7.76
CA PRO A 83 -35.25 10.57 6.58
C PRO A 83 -34.89 12.04 6.36
N GLY A 84 -34.51 12.40 5.13
CA GLY A 84 -34.22 13.78 4.74
C GLY A 84 -32.73 14.20 4.93
N HIS A 85 -31.86 13.35 5.43
CA HIS A 85 -30.43 13.62 5.45
C HIS A 85 -29.72 13.13 4.16
N THR A 86 -28.75 13.92 3.70
CA THR A 86 -27.91 13.59 2.55
C THR A 86 -27.19 12.26 2.78
N LEU A 87 -27.27 11.37 1.80
CA LEU A 87 -26.53 10.11 1.82
C LEU A 87 -25.02 10.42 1.85
N TYR A 88 -24.38 10.09 2.96
CA TYR A 88 -22.92 10.00 2.98
C TYR A 88 -22.52 8.63 2.46
N PRO A 89 -21.52 8.50 1.60
CA PRO A 89 -21.03 7.20 1.17
C PRO A 89 -20.56 6.41 2.40
N ASP A 90 -21.14 5.24 2.65
CA ASP A 90 -20.78 4.38 3.79
C ASP A 90 -19.33 3.90 3.66
N SER A 91 -18.84 3.76 2.43
CA SER A 91 -17.46 3.43 2.18
C SER A 91 -17.01 3.82 0.76
N ILE A 92 -15.79 4.33 0.67
CA ILE A 92 -15.11 4.61 -0.60
C ILE A 92 -13.82 3.78 -0.60
N PHE A 93 -13.64 2.93 -1.60
CA PHE A 93 -12.52 1.99 -1.66
C PHE A 93 -12.18 1.60 -3.10
N TYR A 94 -11.04 0.97 -3.27
CA TYR A 94 -10.59 0.45 -4.54
C TYR A 94 -10.68 -1.07 -4.64
N GLY A 95 -11.06 -1.55 -5.84
CA GLY A 95 -11.08 -2.96 -6.18
C GLY A 95 -11.90 -3.80 -5.21
N ASN A 96 -11.31 -4.83 -4.64
CA ASN A 96 -11.94 -5.71 -3.65
C ASN A 96 -11.70 -5.27 -2.19
N ASN A 97 -11.36 -4.02 -1.97
CA ASN A 97 -11.18 -3.41 -0.65
C ASN A 97 -10.06 -4.02 0.22
N THR A 98 -9.06 -4.65 -0.37
CA THR A 98 -7.87 -5.02 0.39
C THR A 98 -7.07 -3.79 0.80
N VAL A 99 -6.26 -3.91 1.86
CA VAL A 99 -5.38 -2.80 2.28
C VAL A 99 -4.47 -2.37 1.13
N THR A 100 -3.86 -3.30 0.39
CA THR A 100 -3.04 -3.01 -0.80
C THR A 100 -3.81 -2.23 -1.87
N ALA A 101 -5.07 -2.64 -2.15
CA ALA A 101 -5.92 -1.99 -3.17
C ALA A 101 -6.18 -0.51 -2.85
N ASN A 102 -6.25 -0.15 -1.57
CA ASN A 102 -6.46 1.24 -1.13
C ASN A 102 -5.14 2.02 -0.96
N ILE A 103 -4.08 1.38 -0.46
CA ILE A 103 -2.80 2.05 -0.21
C ILE A 103 -2.07 2.44 -1.51
N LEU A 104 -2.09 1.61 -2.56
CA LEU A 104 -1.40 1.93 -3.81
C LEU A 104 -1.93 3.20 -4.49
N PRO A 105 -3.24 3.38 -4.71
CA PRO A 105 -3.77 4.61 -5.29
C PRO A 105 -3.47 5.85 -4.43
N LEU A 106 -3.51 5.73 -3.10
CA LEU A 106 -3.12 6.81 -2.18
C LEU A 106 -1.65 7.19 -2.35
N ALA A 107 -0.75 6.19 -2.35
CA ALA A 107 0.69 6.39 -2.44
C ALA A 107 1.12 7.01 -3.78
N PHE A 108 0.42 6.67 -4.86
CA PHE A 108 0.73 7.14 -6.21
C PHE A 108 -0.06 8.42 -6.61
N GLY A 109 -0.90 8.95 -5.72
CA GLY A 109 -1.67 10.17 -5.97
C GLY A 109 -2.77 9.99 -7.02
N LEU A 110 -3.32 8.77 -7.13
CA LEU A 110 -4.36 8.45 -8.10
C LEU A 110 -5.77 8.76 -7.59
N VAL A 111 -5.96 8.79 -6.28
CA VAL A 111 -7.26 9.05 -5.64
C VAL A 111 -7.71 10.49 -5.92
N PRO A 112 -8.97 10.72 -6.36
CA PRO A 112 -9.52 12.06 -6.45
C PRO A 112 -9.47 12.80 -5.09
N LYS A 113 -9.15 14.09 -5.10
CA LYS A 113 -8.85 14.87 -3.89
C LYS A 113 -9.94 14.78 -2.82
N ASN A 114 -11.20 14.79 -3.22
CA ASN A 114 -12.38 14.73 -2.35
C ASN A 114 -12.58 13.37 -1.66
N TYR A 115 -11.90 12.31 -2.11
CA TYR A 115 -12.05 10.95 -1.57
C TYR A 115 -10.81 10.45 -0.82
N ILE A 116 -9.74 11.23 -0.78
CA ILE A 116 -8.46 10.81 -0.16
C ILE A 116 -8.66 10.41 1.31
N HIS A 117 -9.39 11.24 2.06
CA HIS A 117 -9.63 10.99 3.49
C HIS A 117 -10.44 9.69 3.70
N GLU A 118 -11.50 9.50 2.92
CA GLU A 118 -12.38 8.34 3.07
C GLU A 118 -11.69 7.03 2.68
N VAL A 119 -10.89 7.03 1.59
CA VAL A 119 -10.10 5.87 1.20
C VAL A 119 -9.05 5.53 2.27
N ALA A 120 -8.38 6.53 2.85
CA ALA A 120 -7.43 6.32 3.92
C ALA A 120 -8.11 5.77 5.19
N LYS A 121 -9.23 6.36 5.60
CA LYS A 121 -10.05 5.89 6.72
C LYS A 121 -10.52 4.45 6.52
N ASN A 122 -10.94 4.09 5.31
CA ASN A 122 -11.37 2.74 4.99
C ASN A 122 -10.21 1.72 5.10
N ALA A 123 -9.01 2.07 4.62
CA ALA A 123 -7.82 1.24 4.80
C ALA A 123 -7.48 1.04 6.29
N VAL A 124 -7.53 2.11 7.09
CA VAL A 124 -7.30 2.05 8.54
C VAL A 124 -8.36 1.19 9.24
N THR A 125 -9.63 1.36 8.90
CA THR A 125 -10.71 0.53 9.44
C THR A 125 -10.48 -0.94 9.14
N SER A 126 -10.08 -1.27 7.91
CA SER A 126 -9.74 -2.64 7.52
C SER A 126 -8.56 -3.20 8.35
N ILE A 127 -7.52 -2.40 8.58
CA ILE A 127 -6.37 -2.80 9.41
C ILE A 127 -6.82 -3.09 10.85
N ILE A 128 -7.56 -2.19 11.46
CA ILE A 128 -7.91 -2.28 12.89
C ILE A 128 -8.99 -3.34 13.13
N THR A 129 -10.07 -3.33 12.36
CA THR A 129 -11.24 -4.18 12.62
C THR A 129 -11.11 -5.55 11.97
N THR A 130 -10.88 -5.61 10.67
CA THR A 130 -10.84 -6.86 9.91
C THR A 130 -9.55 -7.63 10.19
N ASN A 131 -8.41 -6.93 10.17
CA ASN A 131 -7.09 -7.54 10.35
C ASN A 131 -6.58 -7.43 11.80
N LYS A 132 -7.39 -6.91 12.74
CA LYS A 132 -7.10 -6.84 14.18
C LYS A 132 -5.72 -6.23 14.52
N GLY A 133 -5.34 -5.18 13.80
CA GLY A 133 -4.05 -4.51 13.97
C GLY A 133 -2.85 -5.28 13.42
N HIS A 134 -3.06 -6.18 12.46
CA HIS A 134 -1.99 -6.94 11.81
C HIS A 134 -1.78 -6.56 10.36
N ILE A 135 -0.62 -6.90 9.83
CA ILE A 135 -0.28 -6.73 8.43
C ILE A 135 -1.09 -7.72 7.61
N SER A 136 -1.79 -7.23 6.57
CA SER A 136 -2.53 -8.05 5.62
C SER A 136 -2.04 -7.89 4.18
N THR A 137 -0.96 -7.15 4.00
CA THR A 137 -0.36 -6.89 2.69
C THR A 137 0.77 -7.88 2.40
N GLY A 138 0.97 -8.18 1.11
CA GLY A 138 2.16 -8.82 0.60
C GLY A 138 3.25 -7.81 0.22
N VAL A 139 4.27 -8.26 -0.51
CA VAL A 139 5.44 -7.46 -0.91
C VAL A 139 5.07 -6.17 -1.65
N ILE A 140 3.97 -6.16 -2.39
CA ILE A 140 3.52 -5.01 -3.18
C ILE A 140 3.00 -3.90 -2.26
N GLY A 141 2.09 -4.24 -1.34
CA GLY A 141 1.45 -3.26 -0.46
C GLY A 141 2.36 -2.78 0.67
N VAL A 142 3.17 -3.68 1.24
CA VAL A 142 4.03 -3.36 2.38
C VAL A 142 5.09 -2.30 2.06
N GLN A 143 5.46 -2.13 0.80
CA GLN A 143 6.42 -1.09 0.35
C GLN A 143 5.91 0.34 0.50
N TRP A 144 4.60 0.52 0.68
CA TRP A 144 3.96 1.84 0.72
C TRP A 144 3.14 2.07 1.99
N LEU A 145 2.96 1.03 2.80
CA LEU A 145 1.99 0.96 3.88
C LEU A 145 2.25 1.98 4.99
N LEU A 146 3.40 1.91 5.63
CA LEU A 146 3.67 2.69 6.84
C LEU A 146 3.82 4.19 6.56
N ARG A 147 4.55 4.52 5.48
CA ARG A 147 4.74 5.91 5.08
C ARG A 147 3.44 6.56 4.63
N GLU A 148 2.59 5.82 3.91
CA GLU A 148 1.32 6.37 3.44
C GLU A 148 0.33 6.53 4.58
N LEU A 149 0.22 5.59 5.51
CA LEU A 149 -0.56 5.75 6.74
C LEU A 149 -0.12 6.99 7.51
N SER A 150 1.18 7.16 7.75
CA SER A 150 1.72 8.32 8.45
C SER A 150 1.47 9.63 7.72
N ARG A 151 1.59 9.63 6.38
CA ARG A 151 1.28 10.81 5.54
C ARG A 151 -0.18 11.24 5.66
N ARG A 152 -1.09 10.29 5.88
CA ARG A 152 -2.54 10.53 6.05
C ARG A 152 -2.97 10.82 7.48
N GLY A 153 -2.03 10.96 8.41
CA GLY A 153 -2.31 11.29 9.81
C GLY A 153 -2.53 10.07 10.71
N HIS A 154 -2.26 8.85 10.22
CA HIS A 154 -2.42 7.59 10.95
C HIS A 154 -1.05 6.99 11.34
N ALA A 155 -0.17 7.81 11.90
CA ALA A 155 1.16 7.37 12.35
C ALA A 155 1.08 6.38 13.52
N ASP A 156 0.05 6.48 14.35
CA ASP A 156 -0.28 5.55 15.43
C ASP A 156 -0.57 4.13 14.90
N VAL A 157 -1.33 4.02 13.81
CA VAL A 157 -1.61 2.74 13.16
C VAL A 157 -0.35 2.17 12.50
N ALA A 158 0.46 3.01 11.86
CA ALA A 158 1.75 2.59 11.32
C ALA A 158 2.69 2.08 12.43
N TYR A 159 2.72 2.75 13.57
CA TYR A 159 3.51 2.33 14.73
C TYR A 159 2.99 1.01 15.31
N LEU A 160 1.67 0.84 15.43
CA LEU A 160 1.06 -0.42 15.86
C LEU A 160 1.51 -1.59 14.97
N LEU A 161 1.44 -1.42 13.65
CA LEU A 161 1.87 -2.46 12.70
C LEU A 161 3.36 -2.78 12.82
N ALA A 162 4.20 -1.74 12.95
CA ALA A 162 5.65 -1.89 13.03
C ALA A 162 6.12 -2.59 14.31
N THR A 163 5.39 -2.42 15.42
CA THR A 163 5.76 -2.95 16.74
C THR A 163 4.99 -4.21 17.15
N ASN A 164 4.05 -4.67 16.33
CA ASN A 164 3.29 -5.89 16.62
C ASN A 164 4.23 -7.11 16.63
N LYS A 165 4.05 -7.99 17.61
CA LYS A 165 4.87 -9.20 17.81
C LYS A 165 4.15 -10.51 17.48
N THR A 166 2.86 -10.42 17.16
CA THR A 166 2.05 -11.58 16.79
C THR A 166 1.89 -11.71 15.29
N TYR A 167 1.62 -12.92 14.81
CA TYR A 167 1.45 -13.20 13.39
C TYR A 167 0.24 -12.48 12.78
N PRO A 168 0.38 -11.91 11.60
CA PRO A 168 1.59 -11.66 10.82
C PRO A 168 2.23 -10.29 11.13
N SER A 169 3.53 -10.28 11.39
CA SER A 169 4.29 -9.05 11.67
C SER A 169 5.81 -9.29 11.56
N TRP A 170 6.60 -8.22 11.48
CA TRP A 170 8.05 -8.30 11.59
C TRP A 170 8.49 -8.77 12.98
N GLY A 171 7.79 -8.31 14.04
CA GLY A 171 8.07 -8.74 15.41
C GLY A 171 7.84 -10.24 15.62
N TYR A 172 6.86 -10.83 14.95
CA TYR A 172 6.68 -12.29 14.92
C TYR A 172 7.91 -13.01 14.36
N MET A 173 8.47 -12.54 13.23
CA MET A 173 9.70 -13.12 12.68
C MET A 173 10.84 -13.09 13.71
N VAL A 174 11.02 -11.95 14.39
CA VAL A 174 12.05 -11.81 15.44
C VAL A 174 11.80 -12.76 16.62
N GLU A 175 10.59 -12.84 17.14
CA GLU A 175 10.22 -13.76 18.25
C GLU A 175 10.42 -15.24 17.87
N LYS A 176 10.34 -15.56 16.57
CA LYS A 176 10.61 -16.90 16.04
C LYS A 176 12.09 -17.15 15.67
N GLY A 177 12.98 -16.22 16.02
CA GLY A 177 14.42 -16.37 15.84
C GLY A 177 14.94 -15.99 14.44
N ALA A 178 14.18 -15.24 13.67
CA ALA A 178 14.66 -14.73 12.38
C ALA A 178 15.86 -13.79 12.60
N THR A 179 16.95 -14.03 11.87
CA THR A 179 18.14 -13.16 11.81
C THR A 179 18.10 -12.21 10.63
N THR A 180 17.22 -12.49 9.67
CA THR A 180 16.95 -11.68 8.47
C THR A 180 15.46 -11.70 8.16
N ILE A 181 14.99 -10.88 7.22
CA ILE A 181 13.59 -10.88 6.78
C ILE A 181 13.32 -12.14 5.95
N TRP A 182 12.26 -12.87 6.29
CA TRP A 182 11.79 -14.02 5.55
C TRP A 182 11.01 -13.62 4.29
N GLU A 183 10.94 -14.52 3.33
CA GLU A 183 10.13 -14.35 2.12
C GLU A 183 8.63 -14.38 2.41
N LEU A 184 8.21 -15.19 3.39
CA LEU A 184 6.82 -15.35 3.81
C LEU A 184 6.64 -14.90 5.25
N TRP A 185 5.47 -14.36 5.58
CA TRP A 185 5.14 -13.94 6.94
C TRP A 185 5.20 -15.08 7.97
N ASN A 186 4.97 -16.31 7.53
CA ASN A 186 5.04 -17.54 8.29
C ASN A 186 6.26 -18.41 7.90
N GLY A 187 7.40 -17.78 7.70
CA GLY A 187 8.61 -18.47 7.22
C GLY A 187 9.15 -19.57 8.14
N ASP A 188 8.74 -19.58 9.41
CA ASP A 188 9.06 -20.64 10.38
C ASP A 188 8.26 -21.95 10.18
N THR A 189 7.07 -21.85 9.57
CA THR A 189 6.16 -22.99 9.38
C THR A 189 5.93 -23.35 7.92
N ALA A 190 6.28 -22.46 6.98
CA ALA A 190 6.15 -22.70 5.54
C ALA A 190 7.16 -23.77 5.07
N ASN A 191 6.81 -24.46 3.97
CA ASN A 191 7.71 -25.43 3.35
C ASN A 191 9.05 -24.75 2.99
N PRO A 192 10.19 -25.22 3.55
CA PRO A 192 11.50 -24.62 3.33
C PRO A 192 11.99 -24.66 1.87
N GLU A 193 11.49 -25.57 1.04
CA GLU A 193 11.81 -25.61 -0.40
C GLU A 193 11.21 -24.44 -1.19
N MET A 194 10.19 -23.78 -0.63
CA MET A 194 9.43 -22.70 -1.27
C MET A 194 9.57 -21.36 -0.54
N ASN A 195 10.48 -21.27 0.45
CA ASN A 195 10.58 -20.12 1.34
C ASN A 195 12.06 -19.82 1.61
N SER A 196 12.46 -18.59 1.35
CA SER A 196 13.78 -18.08 1.69
C SER A 196 13.78 -17.46 3.08
N GLY A 197 14.76 -17.83 3.89
CA GLY A 197 15.02 -17.21 5.20
C GLY A 197 15.71 -15.83 5.10
N ASN A 198 16.09 -15.38 3.91
CA ASN A 198 16.77 -14.11 3.68
C ASN A 198 16.20 -13.43 2.42
N HIS A 199 15.10 -12.69 2.58
CA HIS A 199 14.38 -12.09 1.47
C HIS A 199 13.90 -10.67 1.80
N VAL A 200 14.70 -9.68 1.45
CA VAL A 200 14.50 -8.28 1.84
C VAL A 200 13.17 -7.66 1.41
N MET A 201 12.45 -8.24 0.45
CA MET A 201 11.24 -7.62 -0.12
C MET A 201 10.12 -7.42 0.92
N LEU A 202 9.98 -8.30 1.91
CA LEU A 202 9.00 -8.10 2.99
C LEU A 202 9.43 -7.09 4.06
N LEU A 203 10.64 -6.54 3.99
CA LEU A 203 11.01 -5.36 4.80
C LEU A 203 10.10 -4.16 4.44
N GLY A 204 9.70 -4.08 3.19
CA GLY A 204 8.80 -3.05 2.71
C GLY A 204 9.37 -1.66 2.89
N ASP A 205 8.56 -0.77 3.49
CA ASP A 205 8.95 0.60 3.79
C ASP A 205 9.32 0.84 5.27
N LEU A 206 9.51 -0.23 6.06
CA LEU A 206 9.79 -0.13 7.50
C LEU A 206 11.00 0.76 7.78
N LEU A 207 12.13 0.50 7.13
CA LEU A 207 13.36 1.27 7.36
C LEU A 207 13.25 2.73 6.90
N PRO A 208 12.81 3.04 5.66
CA PRO A 208 12.53 4.43 5.26
C PRO A 208 11.51 5.12 6.18
N TRP A 209 10.52 4.40 6.68
CA TRP A 209 9.53 4.95 7.62
C TRP A 209 10.16 5.32 8.97
N CYS A 210 11.04 4.47 9.52
CA CYS A 210 11.78 4.77 10.75
C CYS A 210 12.55 6.09 10.61
N PHE A 211 13.30 6.27 9.52
CA PHE A 211 14.04 7.52 9.29
C PHE A 211 13.11 8.70 9.05
N ASN A 212 12.18 8.57 8.10
CA ASN A 212 11.42 9.72 7.61
C ASN A 212 10.27 10.14 8.53
N ASN A 213 9.68 9.19 9.28
CA ASN A 213 8.47 9.43 10.04
C ASN A 213 8.68 9.36 11.55
N LEU A 214 9.49 8.40 12.06
CA LEU A 214 9.81 8.35 13.49
C LEU A 214 10.94 9.33 13.86
N ALA A 215 12.08 9.26 13.18
CA ALA A 215 13.20 10.15 13.44
C ALA A 215 13.02 11.56 12.85
N GLY A 216 12.09 11.72 11.89
CA GLY A 216 11.85 13.02 11.24
C GLY A 216 12.93 13.44 10.25
N ILE A 217 13.87 12.56 9.92
CA ILE A 217 15.00 12.84 9.01
C ILE A 217 14.53 12.66 7.58
N ARG A 218 14.21 13.75 6.89
CA ARG A 218 13.70 13.72 5.51
C ARG A 218 14.60 14.51 4.59
N ALA A 219 14.90 13.95 3.42
CA ALA A 219 15.53 14.71 2.36
C ALA A 219 14.56 15.79 1.83
N ASP A 220 15.08 16.99 1.57
CA ASP A 220 14.33 18.01 0.84
C ASP A 220 14.00 17.50 -0.57
N ARG A 221 12.74 17.63 -0.97
CA ARG A 221 12.26 17.19 -2.30
C ARG A 221 12.95 17.88 -3.46
N TRP A 222 13.45 19.11 -3.22
CA TRP A 222 14.00 20.00 -4.24
C TRP A 222 15.52 20.11 -4.19
N LYS A 223 16.14 19.59 -3.11
CA LYS A 223 17.58 19.66 -2.90
C LYS A 223 18.15 18.29 -2.60
N SER A 224 18.71 17.64 -3.61
CA SER A 224 19.31 16.31 -3.46
C SER A 224 20.51 16.29 -2.50
N GLY A 225 20.77 15.11 -1.92
CA GLY A 225 21.99 14.83 -1.15
C GLY A 225 21.96 15.26 0.32
N TYR A 226 20.76 15.38 0.94
CA TYR A 226 20.61 15.72 2.38
C TYR A 226 21.33 17.00 2.81
N LYS A 227 21.50 17.94 1.89
CA LYS A 227 22.08 19.27 2.21
C LYS A 227 21.13 20.13 3.04
N HIS A 228 19.86 19.79 3.04
CA HIS A 228 18.79 20.31 3.88
C HIS A 228 17.96 19.14 4.40
N ILE A 229 17.73 19.13 5.67
CA ILE A 229 16.98 18.12 6.41
C ILE A 229 15.84 18.80 7.13
#